data_6afb7d0b6e19a5b5e1050a2aeb4e8cb5
#
_entry.id   6afb7d0b6e19a5b5e1050a2aeb4e8cb5
#
_cell.length_a   1.000
_cell.length_b   1.000
_cell.length_c   1.000
_cell.angle_alpha   90.00
_cell.angle_beta   90.00
_cell.angle_gamma   90.00
#
_symmetry.space_group_name_H-M   'P 1'
#
loop_
_entity.id
_entity.type
_entity.pdbx_description
1 polymer ?
#
loop_
_entity_poly.entity_id
_entity_poly.type
_entity_poly.pdbx_seq_one_letter_code
_entity_poly.pdbx_strand_id
1 'polypeptide(L)'
;GERIHFFRTMRGMTQKYLGMALGFPEKSADVRLAQYENGSRTPKADVTAALAKVLDISPKALDVPDIDSYTGLMHTLFTLEDRYGLEVCQCEDEVHLRVHIHKGRDAAELHRMLTAWGEVAAKLKAGEITKEEYDRWRYRYPELDTSGQWHKITPSQELSDMLLADLKEHTGK
;
A
#
# COMPACT_ATOMS: atom_id res chain seq x y z
N GLY A 1 16.47 4.89 -4.64
CA GLY A 1 17.52 4.95 -3.60
C GLY A 1 17.02 5.54 -2.30
N GLU A 2 16.38 6.70 -2.33
CA GLU A 2 15.90 7.46 -1.18
C GLU A 2 14.96 6.66 -0.25
N ARG A 3 14.11 5.79 -0.80
CA ARG A 3 13.23 4.92 0.01
C ARG A 3 14.02 3.94 0.88
N ILE A 4 15.16 3.43 0.40
CA ILE A 4 16.04 2.56 1.20
C ILE A 4 16.63 3.36 2.37
N HIS A 5 17.15 4.56 2.09
CA HIS A 5 17.65 5.47 3.11
C HIS A 5 16.59 5.80 4.17
N PHE A 6 15.39 6.15 3.73
CA PHE A 6 14.25 6.47 4.59
C PHE A 6 13.94 5.33 5.57
N PHE A 7 13.71 4.12 5.07
CA PHE A 7 13.35 2.99 5.93
C PHE A 7 14.49 2.56 6.84
N ARG A 8 15.74 2.58 6.35
CA ARG A 8 16.91 2.29 7.17
C ARG A 8 17.02 3.26 8.35
N THR A 9 16.89 4.55 8.08
CA THR A 9 16.98 5.60 9.10
C THR A 9 15.85 5.51 10.11
N MET A 10 14.62 5.27 9.63
CA MET A 10 13.45 5.06 10.47
C MET A 10 13.62 3.85 11.42
N ARG A 11 14.34 2.80 10.98
CA ARG A 11 14.67 1.62 11.79
C ARG A 11 15.93 1.82 12.66
N GLY A 12 16.56 3.00 12.66
CA GLY A 12 17.78 3.28 13.41
C GLY A 12 19.01 2.47 12.96
N MET A 13 18.99 1.93 11.74
CA MET A 13 20.08 1.08 11.24
C MET A 13 21.19 1.94 10.60
N THR A 14 22.45 1.51 10.78
CA THR A 14 23.58 2.08 10.02
C THR A 14 23.65 1.43 8.63
N GLN A 15 24.28 2.11 7.67
CA GLN A 15 24.54 1.53 6.33
C GLN A 15 25.34 0.23 6.44
N LYS A 16 26.35 0.20 7.30
CA LYS A 16 27.17 -1.00 7.55
C LYS A 16 26.31 -2.15 8.07
N TYR A 17 25.48 -1.89 9.07
CA TYR A 17 24.60 -2.93 9.65
C TYR A 17 23.65 -3.51 8.60
N LEU A 18 22.92 -2.68 7.87
CA LEU A 18 21.99 -3.14 6.85
C LEU A 18 22.71 -3.87 5.72
N GLY A 19 23.88 -3.38 5.28
CA GLY A 19 24.67 -4.02 4.26
C GLY A 19 25.16 -5.43 4.69
N MET A 20 25.59 -5.59 5.94
CA MET A 20 25.97 -6.88 6.49
C MET A 20 24.78 -7.83 6.62
N ALA A 21 23.62 -7.32 7.03
CA ALA A 21 22.38 -8.11 7.10
C ALA A 21 21.92 -8.63 5.73
N LEU A 22 22.31 -7.94 4.64
CA LEU A 22 22.14 -8.40 3.26
C LEU A 22 23.18 -9.40 2.79
N GLY A 23 24.14 -9.78 3.65
CA GLY A 23 25.21 -10.71 3.32
C GLY A 23 26.41 -10.09 2.59
N PHE A 24 26.53 -8.76 2.57
CA PHE A 24 27.73 -8.10 2.00
C PHE A 24 28.92 -8.24 2.94
N PRO A 25 30.14 -8.41 2.40
CA PRO A 25 31.34 -8.45 3.20
C PRO A 25 31.50 -7.17 4.06
N GLU A 26 31.86 -7.30 5.31
CA GLU A 26 31.96 -6.19 6.27
C GLU A 26 32.75 -4.98 5.76
N LYS A 27 33.85 -5.22 5.02
CA LYS A 27 34.74 -4.18 4.47
C LYS A 27 34.09 -3.32 3.36
N SER A 28 32.97 -3.75 2.78
CA SER A 28 32.30 -3.09 1.66
C SER A 28 30.80 -2.90 1.85
N ALA A 29 30.29 -3.30 3.00
CA ALA A 29 28.86 -3.32 3.28
C ALA A 29 28.24 -1.91 3.25
N ASP A 30 28.89 -0.94 3.89
CA ASP A 30 28.50 0.47 3.92
C ASP A 30 28.59 1.12 2.53
N VAL A 31 29.69 0.91 1.82
CA VAL A 31 29.90 1.46 0.48
C VAL A 31 28.85 0.96 -0.51
N ARG A 32 28.56 -0.34 -0.48
CA ARG A 32 27.54 -0.93 -1.35
C ARG A 32 26.15 -0.40 -1.03
N LEU A 33 25.82 -0.26 0.24
CA LEU A 33 24.52 0.25 0.62
C LEU A 33 24.39 1.74 0.26
N ALA A 34 25.44 2.55 0.48
CA ALA A 34 25.49 3.93 0.05
C ALA A 34 25.24 4.09 -1.46
N GLN A 35 25.79 3.19 -2.29
CA GLN A 35 25.54 3.16 -3.74
C GLN A 35 24.07 2.92 -4.08
N TYR A 36 23.36 2.07 -3.31
CA TYR A 36 21.93 1.88 -3.49
C TYR A 36 21.13 3.10 -3.02
N GLU A 37 21.49 3.71 -1.90
CA GLU A 37 20.79 4.87 -1.34
C GLU A 37 20.89 6.12 -2.22
N ASN A 38 22.07 6.37 -2.80
CA ASN A 38 22.30 7.53 -3.67
C ASN A 38 21.92 7.29 -5.14
N GLY A 39 21.40 6.10 -5.47
CA GLY A 39 20.94 5.76 -6.83
C GLY A 39 22.06 5.49 -7.85
N SER A 40 23.35 5.52 -7.44
CA SER A 40 24.48 5.19 -8.36
C SER A 40 24.46 3.70 -8.76
N ARG A 41 23.72 2.88 -8.03
CA ARG A 41 23.47 1.48 -8.35
C ARG A 41 22.03 1.09 -7.99
N THR A 42 21.35 0.40 -8.91
CA THR A 42 20.01 -0.13 -8.66
C THR A 42 20.10 -1.56 -8.11
N PRO A 43 19.47 -1.86 -6.95
CA PRO A 43 19.40 -3.22 -6.44
C PRO A 43 18.61 -4.11 -7.41
N LYS A 44 19.08 -5.35 -7.61
CA LYS A 44 18.33 -6.37 -8.35
C LYS A 44 17.16 -6.89 -7.51
N ALA A 45 16.25 -7.62 -8.13
CA ALA A 45 15.03 -8.13 -7.49
C ALA A 45 15.31 -8.97 -6.22
N ASP A 46 16.35 -9.80 -6.22
CA ASP A 46 16.80 -10.58 -5.08
C ASP A 46 17.27 -9.72 -3.90
N VAL A 47 18.05 -8.69 -4.20
CA VAL A 47 18.52 -7.72 -3.19
C VAL A 47 17.36 -6.87 -2.70
N THR A 48 16.42 -6.45 -3.58
CA THR A 48 15.22 -5.71 -3.18
C THR A 48 14.34 -6.54 -2.23
N ALA A 49 14.16 -7.83 -2.51
CA ALA A 49 13.42 -8.72 -1.63
C ALA A 49 14.12 -8.90 -0.27
N ALA A 50 15.46 -9.05 -0.27
CA ALA A 50 16.23 -9.14 0.97
C ALA A 50 16.17 -7.84 1.78
N LEU A 51 16.28 -6.67 1.13
CA LEU A 51 16.11 -5.37 1.77
C LEU A 51 14.73 -5.24 2.43
N ALA A 52 13.67 -5.59 1.70
CA ALA A 52 12.30 -5.53 2.20
C ALA A 52 12.11 -6.40 3.43
N LYS A 53 12.69 -7.61 3.42
CA LYS A 53 12.64 -8.54 4.55
C LYS A 53 13.36 -7.99 5.79
N VAL A 54 14.58 -7.46 5.63
CA VAL A 54 15.36 -6.91 6.76
C VAL A 54 14.70 -5.65 7.32
N LEU A 55 14.12 -4.81 6.45
CA LEU A 55 13.44 -3.59 6.82
C LEU A 55 11.99 -3.81 7.31
N ASP A 56 11.48 -5.04 7.26
CA ASP A 56 10.10 -5.40 7.61
C ASP A 56 9.04 -4.57 6.86
N ILE A 57 9.17 -4.53 5.53
CA ILE A 57 8.28 -3.80 4.61
C ILE A 57 7.94 -4.64 3.37
N SER A 58 6.91 -4.24 2.63
CA SER A 58 6.65 -4.79 1.30
C SER A 58 7.76 -4.40 0.31
N PRO A 59 8.23 -5.30 -0.60
CA PRO A 59 9.11 -4.92 -1.69
C PRO A 59 8.57 -3.76 -2.54
N LYS A 60 7.25 -3.66 -2.69
CA LYS A 60 6.57 -2.56 -3.40
C LYS A 60 6.74 -1.20 -2.72
N ALA A 61 6.98 -1.17 -1.41
CA ALA A 61 7.29 0.08 -0.70
C ALA A 61 8.67 0.68 -1.08
N LEU A 62 9.56 -0.14 -1.67
CA LEU A 62 10.85 0.32 -2.22
C LEU A 62 10.76 0.73 -3.70
N ASP A 63 9.75 0.25 -4.42
CA ASP A 63 9.55 0.43 -5.85
C ASP A 63 8.38 1.40 -6.09
N VAL A 64 8.59 2.66 -5.73
CA VAL A 64 7.61 3.72 -5.96
C VAL A 64 8.06 4.59 -7.15
N PRO A 65 7.12 5.21 -7.90
CA PRO A 65 7.44 6.18 -8.93
C PRO A 65 8.31 7.32 -8.41
N ASP A 66 9.07 7.95 -9.31
CA ASP A 66 9.79 9.18 -9.00
C ASP A 66 8.78 10.33 -8.81
N ILE A 67 8.56 10.69 -7.56
CA ILE A 67 7.69 11.79 -7.14
C ILE A 67 8.49 12.91 -6.44
N ASP A 68 9.81 12.91 -6.58
CA ASP A 68 10.69 13.82 -5.86
C ASP A 68 10.65 15.24 -6.44
N SER A 69 10.17 15.41 -7.68
CA SER A 69 9.88 16.72 -8.26
C SER A 69 8.38 17.04 -8.27
N TYR A 70 8.01 18.29 -8.01
CA TYR A 70 6.59 18.71 -8.12
C TYR A 70 6.02 18.45 -9.51
N THR A 71 6.82 18.61 -10.56
CA THR A 71 6.41 18.30 -11.94
C THR A 71 6.14 16.81 -12.12
N GLY A 72 7.03 15.93 -11.62
CA GLY A 72 6.84 14.48 -11.65
C GLY A 72 5.63 14.04 -10.84
N LEU A 73 5.43 14.64 -9.66
CA LEU A 73 4.24 14.40 -8.84
C LEU A 73 2.96 14.77 -9.60
N MET A 74 2.91 15.95 -10.25
CA MET A 74 1.75 16.37 -11.03
C MET A 74 1.46 15.42 -12.20
N HIS A 75 2.46 14.97 -12.93
CA HIS A 75 2.27 13.98 -14.01
C HIS A 75 1.80 12.63 -13.48
N THR A 76 2.22 12.24 -12.26
CA THR A 76 1.69 11.04 -11.59
C THR A 76 0.20 11.21 -11.28
N LEU A 77 -0.21 12.36 -10.74
CA LEU A 77 -1.62 12.65 -10.45
C LEU A 77 -2.47 12.69 -11.74
N PHE A 78 -1.96 13.29 -12.84
CA PHE A 78 -2.65 13.26 -14.14
C PHE A 78 -2.82 11.83 -14.67
N THR A 79 -1.81 10.99 -14.51
CA THR A 79 -1.92 9.56 -14.87
C THR A 79 -2.99 8.84 -14.03
N LEU A 80 -3.12 9.19 -12.75
CA LEU A 80 -4.18 8.64 -11.89
C LEU A 80 -5.57 9.14 -12.31
N GLU A 81 -5.69 10.38 -12.77
CA GLU A 81 -6.92 10.91 -13.36
C GLU A 81 -7.32 10.13 -14.62
N ASP A 82 -6.39 9.96 -15.55
CA ASP A 82 -6.63 9.28 -16.83
C ASP A 82 -7.04 7.81 -16.66
N ARG A 83 -6.37 7.09 -15.76
CA ARG A 83 -6.50 5.63 -15.63
C ARG A 83 -7.46 5.19 -14.53
N TYR A 84 -7.50 5.91 -13.41
CA TYR A 84 -8.16 5.45 -12.19
C TYR A 84 -9.31 6.36 -11.75
N GLY A 85 -9.66 7.36 -12.57
CA GLY A 85 -10.78 8.23 -12.26
C GLY A 85 -10.56 9.11 -11.03
N LEU A 86 -9.30 9.46 -10.73
CA LEU A 86 -9.00 10.49 -9.75
C LEU A 86 -9.54 11.83 -10.29
N GLU A 87 -10.11 12.64 -9.42
CA GLU A 87 -10.62 13.97 -9.74
C GLU A 87 -10.18 14.96 -8.69
N VAL A 88 -9.90 16.18 -9.13
CA VAL A 88 -9.62 17.31 -8.25
C VAL A 88 -10.91 18.06 -7.98
N CYS A 89 -11.22 18.28 -6.72
CA CYS A 89 -12.38 19.08 -6.28
C CYS A 89 -11.88 20.22 -5.40
N GLN A 90 -12.42 21.40 -5.60
CA GLN A 90 -12.24 22.54 -4.70
C GLN A 90 -13.47 22.67 -3.81
N CYS A 91 -13.25 22.72 -2.51
CA CYS A 91 -14.28 22.94 -1.52
C CYS A 91 -13.81 24.07 -0.60
N GLU A 92 -14.45 25.24 -0.69
CA GLU A 92 -14.00 26.46 0.00
C GLU A 92 -12.54 26.77 -0.34
N ASP A 93 -11.65 26.84 0.65
CA ASP A 93 -10.21 27.10 0.49
C ASP A 93 -9.35 25.81 0.42
N GLU A 94 -9.99 24.64 0.39
CA GLU A 94 -9.31 23.36 0.37
C GLU A 94 -9.42 22.65 -0.98
N VAL A 95 -8.34 21.98 -1.38
CA VAL A 95 -8.29 21.10 -2.56
C VAL A 95 -8.38 19.65 -2.10
N HIS A 96 -9.39 18.95 -2.61
CA HIS A 96 -9.62 17.54 -2.32
C HIS A 96 -9.38 16.69 -3.56
N LEU A 97 -8.87 15.48 -3.34
CA LEU A 97 -8.79 14.45 -4.36
C LEU A 97 -9.85 13.39 -4.05
N ARG A 98 -10.67 13.07 -5.05
CA ARG A 98 -11.68 12.00 -4.95
C ARG A 98 -11.55 11.03 -6.09
N VAL A 99 -12.05 9.81 -5.91
CA VAL A 99 -12.13 8.81 -6.97
C VAL A 99 -13.57 8.65 -7.42
N HIS A 100 -13.80 8.80 -8.72
CA HIS A 100 -15.11 8.62 -9.32
C HIS A 100 -15.35 7.13 -9.64
N ILE A 101 -16.01 6.42 -8.74
CA ILE A 101 -16.18 4.95 -8.77
C ILE A 101 -16.85 4.42 -10.06
N HIS A 102 -17.61 5.25 -10.76
CA HIS A 102 -18.31 4.83 -11.99
C HIS A 102 -17.45 4.93 -13.26
N LYS A 103 -16.19 5.38 -13.16
CA LYS A 103 -15.29 5.44 -14.31
C LYS A 103 -14.69 4.07 -14.71
N GLY A 104 -15.09 2.99 -14.06
CA GLY A 104 -14.73 1.64 -14.42
C GLY A 104 -14.16 0.82 -13.25
N ARG A 105 -13.71 -0.40 -13.58
CA ARG A 105 -13.22 -1.37 -12.59
C ARG A 105 -11.99 -0.86 -11.82
N ASP A 106 -11.06 -0.24 -12.52
CA ASP A 106 -9.82 0.26 -11.89
C ASP A 106 -10.09 1.42 -10.92
N ALA A 107 -11.07 2.27 -11.23
CA ALA A 107 -11.53 3.33 -10.35
C ALA A 107 -12.22 2.78 -9.10
N ALA A 108 -13.07 1.77 -9.26
CA ALA A 108 -13.74 1.11 -8.13
C ALA A 108 -12.74 0.43 -7.20
N GLU A 109 -11.70 -0.22 -7.77
CA GLU A 109 -10.65 -0.85 -6.97
C GLU A 109 -9.79 0.17 -6.24
N LEU A 110 -9.39 1.27 -6.89
CA LEU A 110 -8.66 2.35 -6.23
C LEU A 110 -9.50 2.96 -5.10
N HIS A 111 -10.80 3.18 -5.33
CA HIS A 111 -11.70 3.68 -4.29
C HIS A 111 -11.74 2.75 -3.07
N ARG A 112 -11.87 1.43 -3.28
CA ARG A 112 -11.83 0.43 -2.21
C ARG A 112 -10.53 0.53 -1.40
N MET A 113 -9.38 0.61 -2.08
CA MET A 113 -8.06 0.71 -1.43
C MET A 113 -7.92 1.99 -0.61
N LEU A 114 -8.40 3.13 -1.14
CA LEU A 114 -8.38 4.40 -0.42
C LEU A 114 -9.34 4.40 0.77
N THR A 115 -10.49 3.74 0.65
CA THR A 115 -11.44 3.56 1.77
C THR A 115 -10.79 2.76 2.90
N ALA A 116 -10.15 1.63 2.58
CA ALA A 116 -9.42 0.84 3.56
C ALA A 116 -8.32 1.65 4.28
N TRP A 117 -7.58 2.45 3.52
CA TRP A 117 -6.59 3.35 4.12
C TRP A 117 -7.25 4.41 5.01
N GLY A 118 -8.35 5.00 4.58
CA GLY A 118 -9.12 5.98 5.37
C GLY A 118 -9.62 5.41 6.69
N GLU A 119 -10.11 4.16 6.69
CA GLU A 119 -10.54 3.46 7.91
C GLU A 119 -9.40 3.27 8.91
N VAL A 120 -8.22 2.85 8.43
CA VAL A 120 -7.03 2.68 9.30
C VAL A 120 -6.52 4.03 9.81
N ALA A 121 -6.57 5.09 8.98
CA ALA A 121 -6.23 6.45 9.39
C ALA A 121 -7.20 7.00 10.44
N ALA A 122 -8.50 6.68 10.33
CA ALA A 122 -9.51 7.06 11.31
C ALA A 122 -9.25 6.38 12.67
N LYS A 123 -8.87 5.10 12.69
CA LYS A 123 -8.49 4.38 13.91
C LYS A 123 -7.30 5.02 14.61
N LEU A 124 -6.28 5.44 13.84
CA LEU A 124 -5.15 6.19 14.41
C LEU A 124 -5.62 7.51 15.04
N LYS A 125 -6.48 8.27 14.34
CA LYS A 125 -7.02 9.53 14.84
C LYS A 125 -7.88 9.35 16.09
N ALA A 126 -8.61 8.24 16.20
CA ALA A 126 -9.39 7.88 17.37
C ALA A 126 -8.53 7.32 18.53
N GLY A 127 -7.24 7.08 18.34
CA GLY A 127 -6.37 6.46 19.34
C GLY A 127 -6.58 4.95 19.54
N GLU A 128 -7.29 4.30 18.62
CA GLU A 128 -7.55 2.85 18.65
C GLU A 128 -6.33 2.02 18.25
N ILE A 129 -5.45 2.60 17.47
CA ILE A 129 -4.17 2.01 17.06
C ILE A 129 -3.04 3.02 17.26
N THR A 130 -1.83 2.51 17.45
CA THR A 130 -0.62 3.32 17.58
C THR A 130 -0.12 3.81 16.22
N LYS A 131 0.78 4.78 16.23
CA LYS A 131 1.47 5.26 15.01
C LYS A 131 2.30 4.15 14.37
N GLU A 132 2.92 3.30 15.17
CA GLU A 132 3.72 2.15 14.74
C GLU A 132 2.86 1.11 14.01
N GLU A 133 1.66 0.82 14.53
CA GLU A 133 0.70 -0.09 13.90
C GLU A 133 0.18 0.48 12.56
N TYR A 134 -0.13 1.77 12.53
CA TYR A 134 -0.53 2.47 11.31
C TYR A 134 0.58 2.44 10.24
N ASP A 135 1.82 2.75 10.62
CA ASP A 135 2.97 2.73 9.71
C ASP A 135 3.29 1.30 9.24
N ARG A 136 3.15 0.32 10.11
CA ARG A 136 3.29 -1.10 9.75
C ARG A 136 2.28 -1.49 8.69
N TRP A 137 0.99 -1.10 8.84
CA TRP A 137 -0.04 -1.37 7.84
C TRP A 137 0.32 -0.74 6.49
N ARG A 138 0.68 0.53 6.44
CA ARG A 138 1.05 1.23 5.20
C ARG A 138 2.25 0.61 4.50
N TYR A 139 3.30 0.30 5.25
CA TYR A 139 4.57 -0.13 4.68
C TYR A 139 4.57 -1.61 4.28
N ARG A 140 3.67 -2.40 4.84
CA ARG A 140 3.45 -3.80 4.46
C ARG A 140 2.26 -4.00 3.52
N TYR A 141 1.61 -2.93 3.11
CA TYR A 141 0.50 -3.02 2.16
C TYR A 141 0.92 -3.79 0.88
N PRO A 142 0.09 -4.70 0.29
CA PRO A 142 -1.29 -5.03 0.70
C PRO A 142 -1.41 -6.17 1.72
N GLU A 143 -0.33 -6.70 2.27
CA GLU A 143 -0.31 -7.92 3.11
C GLU A 143 -1.28 -7.81 4.33
N LEU A 144 -1.38 -6.64 4.92
CA LEU A 144 -2.25 -6.37 6.09
C LEU A 144 -3.60 -5.74 5.72
N ASP A 145 -3.89 -5.58 4.42
CA ASP A 145 -5.18 -5.11 3.95
C ASP A 145 -6.19 -6.25 3.90
N THR A 146 -7.17 -6.22 4.79
CA THR A 146 -8.26 -7.22 4.85
C THR A 146 -9.52 -6.81 4.09
N SER A 147 -9.57 -5.59 3.53
CA SER A 147 -10.76 -5.06 2.85
C SER A 147 -11.13 -5.79 1.56
N GLY A 148 -10.16 -6.47 0.93
CA GLY A 148 -10.38 -7.30 -0.26
C GLY A 148 -10.63 -8.78 0.05
N GLN A 149 -10.60 -9.20 1.31
CA GLN A 149 -10.87 -10.58 1.66
C GLN A 149 -12.38 -10.82 1.66
N TRP A 150 -12.85 -11.52 0.63
CA TRP A 150 -14.19 -12.08 0.61
C TRP A 150 -14.23 -13.19 1.68
N HIS A 151 -14.75 -12.89 2.84
CA HIS A 151 -15.21 -13.95 3.73
C HIS A 151 -16.36 -14.65 3.01
N LYS A 152 -16.15 -15.90 2.63
CA LYS A 152 -17.24 -16.76 2.16
C LYS A 152 -18.15 -16.93 3.36
N ILE A 153 -19.16 -16.06 3.47
CA ILE A 153 -20.24 -16.23 4.44
C ILE A 153 -20.97 -17.48 3.96
N THR A 154 -20.69 -18.60 4.60
CA THR A 154 -21.53 -19.78 4.43
C THR A 154 -22.84 -19.43 5.14
N PRO A 155 -23.97 -19.28 4.42
CA PRO A 155 -25.25 -19.02 5.05
C PRO A 155 -25.48 -20.06 6.15
N SER A 156 -26.03 -19.66 7.28
CA SER A 156 -26.48 -20.64 8.28
C SER A 156 -27.50 -21.58 7.62
N GLN A 157 -27.57 -22.81 8.11
CA GLN A 157 -28.52 -23.80 7.57
C GLN A 157 -29.95 -23.23 7.51
N GLU A 158 -30.34 -22.48 8.54
CA GLU A 158 -31.65 -21.80 8.62
C GLU A 158 -31.85 -20.77 7.50
N LEU A 159 -30.82 -19.96 7.17
CA LEU A 159 -30.92 -19.00 6.06
C LEU A 159 -30.95 -19.68 4.70
N SER A 160 -30.24 -20.78 4.54
CA SER A 160 -30.29 -21.62 3.32
C SER A 160 -31.66 -22.25 3.13
N ASP A 161 -32.27 -22.76 4.19
CA ASP A 161 -33.59 -23.38 4.15
C ASP A 161 -34.69 -22.34 3.87
N MET A 162 -34.58 -21.11 4.45
CA MET A 162 -35.49 -20.01 4.12
C MET A 162 -35.39 -19.58 2.66
N LEU A 163 -34.19 -19.44 2.10
CA LEU A 163 -33.98 -19.07 0.70
C LEU A 163 -34.49 -20.16 -0.25
N LEU A 164 -34.35 -21.44 0.10
CA LEU A 164 -34.87 -22.58 -0.66
C LEU A 164 -36.41 -22.66 -0.60
N ALA A 165 -37.02 -22.28 0.53
CA ALA A 165 -38.48 -22.23 0.66
C ALA A 165 -39.07 -21.11 -0.22
N ASP A 166 -38.45 -19.90 -0.18
CA ASP A 166 -38.88 -18.76 -0.99
C ASP A 166 -38.76 -19.01 -2.51
N LEU A 167 -37.65 -19.66 -2.93
CA LEU A 167 -37.45 -20.08 -4.31
C LEU A 167 -38.51 -21.09 -4.77
N LYS A 168 -38.97 -22.01 -3.92
CA LYS A 168 -40.00 -22.99 -4.25
C LYS A 168 -41.38 -22.35 -4.38
N GLU A 169 -41.71 -21.34 -3.58
CA GLU A 169 -42.96 -20.58 -3.70
C GLU A 169 -43.02 -19.74 -4.98
N HIS A 170 -41.89 -19.22 -5.47
CA HIS A 170 -41.83 -18.36 -6.67
C HIS A 170 -41.65 -19.15 -7.98
N THR A 171 -41.22 -20.41 -7.93
CA THR A 171 -41.06 -21.30 -9.13
C THR A 171 -42.21 -22.28 -9.35
N GLY A 172 -43.21 -22.28 -8.48
CA GLY A 172 -44.39 -23.18 -8.51
C GLY A 172 -45.61 -22.59 -9.20
N LYS A 173 -45.43 -21.67 -10.19
CA LYS A 173 -46.48 -21.20 -11.08
C LYS A 173 -46.18 -21.50 -12.53
#